data_fc7c1e91cc4e2c419993dafbfe2622e6
#
_entry.id   fc7c1e91cc4e2c419993dafbfe2622e6
#
_cell.length_a   1.000
_cell.length_b   1.000
_cell.length_c   1.000
_cell.angle_alpha   90.00
_cell.angle_beta   90.00
_cell.angle_gamma   90.00
#
_symmetry.space_group_name_H-M   'P 1'
#
loop_
_entity.id
_entity.type
_entity.pdbx_description
1 polymer ?
#
loop_
_entity_poly.entity_id
_entity_poly.type
_entity_poly.pdbx_seq_one_letter_code
_entity_poly.pdbx_strand_id
1 'polypeptide(L)'
;MPTLISGALARARSSAVPGPDLRPPVHRRAPGALVAVPAALDRLLARSVAGARLRPAASAGALHPVDVLLLMGAGSGVRPGRYLYRPAEHRLQRVAAAPVPAPPGVFAVLHARAERTVAHYRHRGWPLVLLDTGHTVAALVAAGAPAFTLDLDGRVLLPRTATGRATAVGLSTGRTATGRATAARPSTDHPSTDRPATEPGGAVLAVVRLTRDGTLDPWCVPATAGAPGPAPAPVPPPAPVPARAQAPVPAQAPVPAPVLAPVPVPARDSANPGTPSPQDDDLAEAARVLARLAAAGEGTGSWTMPRAPAAPDAVLLGRRSADPDVLATAGRPSSAALARLLEAAVSAAPDGPRWCVAVGGSAPGLLRLEGDTLTTLATGPVLATLAVWAAGQRWIAATGAVLLAHGCPWDATPARVRREHLLAGYGAGRAQLTATALGLVSRPVGSWQQADLGARLGGPPGRDWIVHALAVGTPAASEDGTARTARTTQETNTR
;
A
#
# COMPACT_ATOMS: atom_id res chain seq x y z
N MET A 1 8.99 11.86 -25.02
CA MET A 1 8.88 12.53 -23.68
C MET A 1 8.41 11.51 -22.65
N PRO A 2 8.95 11.50 -21.42
CA PRO A 2 8.46 10.61 -20.39
C PRO A 2 6.98 10.91 -20.08
N THR A 3 6.20 9.86 -19.84
CA THR A 3 4.79 10.03 -19.42
C THR A 3 4.73 10.54 -17.98
N LEU A 4 3.57 11.07 -17.53
CA LEU A 4 3.36 11.46 -16.13
C LEU A 4 3.80 10.36 -15.16
N ILE A 5 3.43 9.11 -15.44
CA ILE A 5 3.72 7.98 -14.55
C ILE A 5 5.22 7.65 -14.54
N SER A 6 5.86 7.54 -15.70
CA SER A 6 7.30 7.22 -15.77
C SER A 6 8.16 8.32 -15.16
N GLY A 7 7.80 9.59 -15.32
CA GLY A 7 8.48 10.72 -14.69
C GLY A 7 8.33 10.69 -13.16
N ALA A 8 7.12 10.51 -12.66
CA ALA A 8 6.83 10.41 -11.23
C ALA A 8 7.50 9.16 -10.60
N LEU A 9 7.55 8.03 -11.31
CA LEU A 9 8.21 6.82 -10.85
C LEU A 9 9.74 7.00 -10.76
N ALA A 10 10.34 7.62 -11.78
CA ALA A 10 11.77 7.95 -11.77
C ALA A 10 12.12 8.88 -10.60
N ARG A 11 11.28 9.91 -10.34
CA ARG A 11 11.45 10.82 -9.22
C ARG A 11 11.30 10.10 -7.87
N ALA A 12 10.31 9.23 -7.70
CA ALA A 12 10.11 8.46 -6.47
C ALA A 12 11.28 7.50 -6.16
N ARG A 13 11.94 6.97 -7.19
CA ARG A 13 13.11 6.08 -7.10
C ARG A 13 14.45 6.82 -7.02
N SER A 14 14.45 8.13 -7.17
CA SER A 14 15.68 8.93 -7.13
C SER A 14 16.26 9.05 -5.72
N SER A 15 17.53 9.42 -5.64
CA SER A 15 18.20 9.77 -4.38
C SER A 15 17.87 11.19 -3.89
N ALA A 16 16.99 11.92 -4.59
CA ALA A 16 16.58 13.25 -4.18
C ALA A 16 16.05 13.24 -2.74
N VAL A 17 16.56 14.14 -1.92
CA VAL A 17 16.14 14.27 -0.52
C VAL A 17 14.70 14.80 -0.50
N PRO A 18 13.76 14.15 0.21
CA PRO A 18 12.43 14.71 0.39
C PRO A 18 12.53 16.00 1.21
N GLY A 19 11.71 16.99 0.86
CA GLY A 19 11.59 18.21 1.65
C GLY A 19 11.03 17.91 3.06
N PRO A 20 10.89 18.95 3.90
CA PRO A 20 10.30 18.81 5.23
C PRO A 20 8.84 18.32 5.14
N ASP A 21 8.34 17.76 6.24
CA ASP A 21 6.96 17.32 6.36
C ASP A 21 5.97 18.45 6.06
N LEU A 22 4.92 18.13 5.31
CA LEU A 22 3.82 19.06 5.06
C LEU A 22 2.81 18.94 6.20
N ARG A 23 2.12 20.04 6.45
CA ARG A 23 0.92 19.99 7.28
C ARG A 23 -0.19 19.30 6.47
N PRO A 24 -0.66 18.09 6.86
CA PRO A 24 -1.72 17.43 6.11
C PRO A 24 -2.97 18.30 6.14
N PRO A 25 -3.75 18.36 5.04
CA PRO A 25 -5.00 19.10 5.02
C PRO A 25 -5.96 18.55 6.08
N VAL A 26 -6.52 19.44 6.87
CA VAL A 26 -7.52 19.08 7.90
C VAL A 26 -8.83 18.75 7.18
N HIS A 27 -9.11 17.47 7.04
CA HIS A 27 -10.42 17.04 6.55
C HIS A 27 -11.45 17.18 7.67
N ARG A 28 -12.32 18.19 7.56
CA ARG A 28 -13.49 18.29 8.44
C ARG A 28 -14.31 17.00 8.29
N ARG A 29 -14.56 16.34 9.40
CA ARG A 29 -15.47 15.19 9.41
C ARG A 29 -16.82 15.66 8.91
N ALA A 30 -17.32 15.02 7.85
CA ALA A 30 -18.68 15.31 7.41
C ALA A 30 -19.66 14.94 8.54
N PRO A 31 -20.65 15.79 8.85
CA PRO A 31 -21.68 15.44 9.81
C PRO A 31 -22.50 14.26 9.28
N GLY A 32 -22.94 13.38 10.15
CA GLY A 32 -23.78 12.23 9.80
C GLY A 32 -23.85 11.24 10.96
N ALA A 33 -25.02 10.60 11.10
CA ALA A 33 -25.22 9.58 12.13
C ALA A 33 -24.31 8.37 11.89
N LEU A 34 -23.68 7.90 12.97
CA LEU A 34 -22.90 6.67 12.99
C LEU A 34 -23.81 5.49 13.35
N VAL A 35 -23.82 4.46 12.52
CA VAL A 35 -24.54 3.21 12.78
C VAL A 35 -23.58 2.09 13.16
N ALA A 36 -24.06 1.08 13.88
CA ALA A 36 -23.27 -0.08 14.23
C ALA A 36 -22.84 -0.87 12.99
N VAL A 37 -21.67 -1.50 13.05
CA VAL A 37 -21.28 -2.50 12.06
C VAL A 37 -22.21 -3.72 12.21
N PRO A 38 -22.79 -4.26 11.12
CA PRO A 38 -23.58 -5.49 11.20
C PRO A 38 -22.78 -6.67 11.75
N ALA A 39 -23.41 -7.52 12.57
CA ALA A 39 -22.75 -8.65 13.22
C ALA A 39 -22.00 -9.57 12.22
N ALA A 40 -22.54 -9.76 11.01
CA ALA A 40 -21.90 -10.57 9.97
C ALA A 40 -20.54 -9.98 9.48
N LEU A 41 -20.30 -8.68 9.64
CA LEU A 41 -19.07 -7.99 9.21
C LEU A 41 -18.20 -7.56 10.38
N ASP A 42 -18.73 -7.55 11.59
CA ASP A 42 -18.08 -7.02 12.78
C ASP A 42 -16.68 -7.61 12.99
N ARG A 43 -16.64 -8.94 13.13
CA ARG A 43 -15.37 -9.66 13.34
C ARG A 43 -14.40 -9.48 12.18
N LEU A 44 -14.85 -9.48 10.92
CA LEU A 44 -13.97 -9.32 9.77
C LEU A 44 -13.31 -7.94 9.77
N LEU A 45 -14.09 -6.87 9.95
CA LEU A 45 -13.58 -5.50 9.95
C LEU A 45 -12.72 -5.21 11.19
N ALA A 46 -13.11 -5.72 12.38
CA ALA A 46 -12.34 -5.57 13.61
C ALA A 46 -10.93 -6.17 13.47
N ARG A 47 -10.82 -7.34 12.83
CA ARG A 47 -9.55 -8.08 12.67
C ARG A 47 -8.68 -7.61 11.51
N SER A 48 -9.17 -6.72 10.65
CA SER A 48 -8.45 -6.28 9.45
C SER A 48 -8.10 -4.81 9.44
N VAL A 49 -9.08 -3.93 9.66
CA VAL A 49 -8.93 -2.48 9.40
C VAL A 49 -9.36 -1.59 10.57
N ALA A 50 -9.88 -2.14 11.67
CA ALA A 50 -10.24 -1.36 12.85
C ALA A 50 -9.02 -0.82 13.60
N GLY A 51 -9.24 0.24 14.37
CA GLY A 51 -8.26 0.91 15.21
C GLY A 51 -7.91 2.32 14.75
N ALA A 52 -7.53 3.16 15.69
CA ALA A 52 -7.20 4.56 15.43
C ALA A 52 -5.78 4.68 14.82
N ARG A 53 -4.75 4.30 15.58
CA ARG A 53 -3.33 4.39 15.19
C ARG A 53 -2.73 3.03 14.84
N LEU A 54 -3.01 2.02 15.65
CA LEU A 54 -2.53 0.66 15.41
C LEU A 54 -3.68 -0.15 14.79
N ARG A 55 -3.49 -0.61 13.57
CA ARG A 55 -4.44 -1.45 12.81
C ARG A 55 -3.79 -2.79 12.47
N PRO A 56 -4.60 -3.85 12.30
CA PRO A 56 -4.08 -5.12 11.79
C PRO A 56 -3.44 -5.00 10.40
N ALA A 57 -3.96 -4.15 9.51
CA ALA A 57 -3.30 -3.83 8.25
C ALA A 57 -2.05 -2.97 8.50
N ALA A 58 -0.91 -3.38 7.93
CA ALA A 58 0.32 -2.59 7.98
C ALA A 58 0.19 -1.32 7.12
N SER A 59 0.89 -0.25 7.51
CA SER A 59 0.97 0.98 6.74
C SER A 59 2.28 1.71 7.01
N ALA A 60 2.83 2.36 5.98
CA ALA A 60 4.01 3.20 6.07
C ALA A 60 3.80 4.32 7.10
N GLY A 61 4.69 4.42 8.09
CA GLY A 61 4.59 5.40 9.17
C GLY A 61 3.31 5.32 10.01
N ALA A 62 2.51 4.24 9.91
CA ALA A 62 1.17 4.12 10.49
C ALA A 62 0.22 5.27 10.07
N LEU A 63 0.38 5.79 8.85
CA LEU A 63 -0.38 6.93 8.32
C LEU A 63 -1.74 6.52 7.73
N HIS A 64 -1.91 5.23 7.41
CA HIS A 64 -3.16 4.62 6.94
C HIS A 64 -3.86 5.42 5.84
N PRO A 65 -3.24 5.55 4.65
CA PRO A 65 -3.77 6.35 3.55
C PRO A 65 -4.98 5.72 2.85
N VAL A 66 -5.48 4.59 3.33
CA VAL A 66 -6.59 3.88 2.72
C VAL A 66 -7.85 4.05 3.55
N ASP A 67 -8.86 4.70 2.97
CA ASP A 67 -10.22 4.73 3.49
C ASP A 67 -11.00 3.54 2.91
N VAL A 68 -11.86 2.93 3.73
CA VAL A 68 -12.72 1.81 3.34
C VAL A 68 -14.15 2.32 3.18
N LEU A 69 -14.64 2.33 1.95
CA LEU A 69 -16.03 2.59 1.63
C LEU A 69 -16.75 1.26 1.44
N LEU A 70 -17.80 1.01 2.21
CA LEU A 70 -18.60 -0.20 2.10
C LEU A 70 -19.81 0.03 1.21
N LEU A 71 -19.97 -0.81 0.19
CA LEU A 71 -21.21 -0.93 -0.59
C LEU A 71 -22.07 -1.98 0.08
N MET A 72 -23.11 -1.52 0.79
CA MET A 72 -24.00 -2.35 1.59
C MET A 72 -25.26 -2.63 0.80
N GLY A 73 -25.39 -3.86 0.29
CA GLY A 73 -26.53 -4.27 -0.50
C GLY A 73 -27.72 -4.77 0.32
N ALA A 74 -28.71 -5.33 -0.35
CA ALA A 74 -29.86 -5.95 0.29
C ALA A 74 -29.42 -7.13 1.18
N GLY A 75 -30.06 -7.30 2.34
CA GLY A 75 -29.72 -8.35 3.30
C GLY A 75 -28.46 -8.09 4.14
N SER A 76 -27.80 -6.95 4.02
CA SER A 76 -26.56 -6.62 4.75
C SER A 76 -26.73 -6.28 6.24
N GLY A 77 -27.96 -6.27 6.75
CA GLY A 77 -28.26 -5.94 8.16
C GLY A 77 -28.36 -4.44 8.47
N VAL A 78 -28.16 -3.58 7.46
CA VAL A 78 -28.39 -2.14 7.50
C VAL A 78 -29.16 -1.67 6.25
N ARG A 79 -29.70 -0.45 6.28
CA ARG A 79 -30.33 0.13 5.08
C ARG A 79 -29.34 0.11 3.91
N PRO A 80 -29.69 -0.41 2.73
CA PRO A 80 -28.78 -0.44 1.59
C PRO A 80 -28.24 0.95 1.22
N GLY A 81 -26.93 1.03 0.93
CA GLY A 81 -26.27 2.29 0.64
C GLY A 81 -24.74 2.20 0.61
N ARG A 82 -24.11 3.34 0.46
CA ARG A 82 -22.67 3.52 0.56
C ARG A 82 -22.33 4.06 1.94
N TYR A 83 -21.36 3.43 2.61
CA TYR A 83 -20.98 3.74 3.97
C TYR A 83 -19.48 3.91 4.09
N LEU A 84 -19.04 5.05 4.63
CA LEU A 84 -17.66 5.20 5.06
C LEU A 84 -17.45 4.45 6.37
N TYR A 85 -16.52 3.50 6.38
CA TYR A 85 -16.11 2.85 7.61
C TYR A 85 -15.22 3.77 8.45
N ARG A 86 -15.52 3.86 9.73
CA ARG A 86 -14.84 4.69 10.73
C ARG A 86 -13.98 3.79 11.63
N PRO A 87 -12.68 3.59 11.32
CA PRO A 87 -11.87 2.58 11.98
C PRO A 87 -11.66 2.81 13.49
N ALA A 88 -11.55 4.08 13.91
CA ALA A 88 -11.32 4.42 15.32
C ALA A 88 -12.54 4.15 16.19
N GLU A 89 -13.72 4.41 15.64
CA GLU A 89 -15.00 4.24 16.31
C GLU A 89 -15.61 2.85 16.08
N HIS A 90 -15.06 2.08 15.13
CA HIS A 90 -15.64 0.83 14.63
C HIS A 90 -17.13 0.97 14.28
N ARG A 91 -17.46 1.99 13.49
CA ARG A 91 -18.81 2.37 13.09
C ARG A 91 -18.89 2.65 11.60
N LEU A 92 -20.11 2.71 11.09
CA LEU A 92 -20.42 3.06 9.70
C LEU A 92 -21.10 4.42 9.62
N GLN A 93 -20.67 5.25 8.67
CA GLN A 93 -21.28 6.53 8.34
C GLN A 93 -21.89 6.45 6.95
N ARG A 94 -23.21 6.57 6.83
CA ARG A 94 -23.87 6.53 5.52
C ARG A 94 -23.56 7.80 4.74
N VAL A 95 -23.06 7.62 3.50
CA VAL A 95 -22.65 8.73 2.61
C VAL A 95 -23.52 8.83 1.35
N ALA A 96 -24.10 7.72 0.88
CA ALA A 96 -25.01 7.72 -0.27
C ALA A 96 -26.03 6.56 -0.22
N ALA A 97 -27.07 6.64 -1.06
CA ALA A 97 -28.01 5.55 -1.26
C ALA A 97 -27.41 4.43 -2.13
N ALA A 98 -28.00 3.24 -2.06
CA ALA A 98 -27.77 2.17 -3.01
C ALA A 98 -28.49 2.45 -4.34
N PRO A 99 -28.11 1.78 -5.44
CA PRO A 99 -28.93 1.64 -6.65
C PRO A 99 -30.31 1.04 -6.33
N VAL A 100 -31.25 1.25 -7.23
CA VAL A 100 -32.60 0.68 -7.11
C VAL A 100 -32.88 -0.22 -8.31
N PRO A 101 -33.19 -1.52 -8.11
CA PRO A 101 -33.23 -2.25 -6.83
C PRO A 101 -31.84 -2.39 -6.20
N ALA A 102 -31.76 -2.45 -4.86
CA ALA A 102 -30.50 -2.64 -4.17
C ALA A 102 -29.95 -4.06 -4.47
N PRO A 103 -28.72 -4.18 -5.02
CA PRO A 103 -28.13 -5.48 -5.29
C PRO A 103 -27.77 -6.20 -3.98
N PRO A 104 -27.71 -7.54 -3.96
CA PRO A 104 -27.25 -8.27 -2.78
C PRO A 104 -25.73 -8.11 -2.58
N GLY A 105 -25.27 -8.46 -1.37
CA GLY A 105 -23.85 -8.56 -1.04
C GLY A 105 -23.22 -7.30 -0.46
N VAL A 106 -21.99 -7.44 0.01
CA VAL A 106 -21.20 -6.35 0.60
C VAL A 106 -19.81 -6.33 0.00
N PHE A 107 -19.36 -5.13 -0.37
CA PHE A 107 -18.04 -4.91 -0.94
C PHE A 107 -17.32 -3.78 -0.18
N ALA A 108 -16.02 -3.95 0.05
CA ALA A 108 -15.13 -2.90 0.53
C ALA A 108 -14.39 -2.30 -0.66
N VAL A 109 -14.65 -1.03 -0.94
CA VAL A 109 -13.94 -0.23 -1.95
C VAL A 109 -12.82 0.53 -1.26
N LEU A 110 -11.59 0.33 -1.69
CA LEU A 110 -10.40 0.90 -1.07
C LEU A 110 -10.02 2.20 -1.78
N HIS A 111 -10.23 3.31 -1.08
CA HIS A 111 -9.94 4.66 -1.54
C HIS A 111 -8.59 5.14 -1.04
N ALA A 112 -7.70 5.50 -1.96
CA ALA A 112 -6.39 6.05 -1.65
C ALA A 112 -6.47 7.54 -1.29
N ARG A 113 -5.94 7.91 -0.13
CA ARG A 113 -5.81 9.26 0.39
C ARG A 113 -4.34 9.67 0.39
N ALA A 114 -3.87 10.16 -0.77
CA ALA A 114 -2.45 10.47 -1.00
C ALA A 114 -1.89 11.42 0.06
N GLU A 115 -2.66 12.41 0.47
CA GLU A 115 -2.24 13.50 1.35
C GLU A 115 -1.69 13.02 2.71
N ARG A 116 -2.19 11.90 3.23
CA ARG A 116 -1.70 11.37 4.52
C ARG A 116 -0.25 10.91 4.44
N THR A 117 0.10 10.21 3.36
CA THR A 117 1.43 9.63 3.18
C THR A 117 2.38 10.61 2.50
N VAL A 118 1.90 11.36 1.51
CA VAL A 118 2.72 12.35 0.78
C VAL A 118 3.13 13.53 1.67
N ALA A 119 2.30 13.90 2.65
CA ALA A 119 2.66 14.93 3.61
C ALA A 119 3.98 14.62 4.34
N HIS A 120 4.25 13.35 4.62
CA HIS A 120 5.48 12.90 5.30
C HIS A 120 6.56 12.43 4.32
N TYR A 121 6.20 11.60 3.32
CA TYR A 121 7.16 10.98 2.40
C TYR A 121 7.40 11.77 1.10
N ARG A 122 6.67 12.85 0.87
CA ARG A 122 6.79 13.75 -0.27
C ARG A 122 6.63 12.98 -1.59
N HIS A 123 7.48 13.25 -2.60
CA HIS A 123 7.47 12.56 -3.91
C HIS A 123 7.60 11.03 -3.80
N ARG A 124 8.08 10.49 -2.68
CA ARG A 124 8.17 9.05 -2.41
C ARG A 124 6.88 8.46 -1.85
N GLY A 125 5.87 9.28 -1.54
CA GLY A 125 4.66 8.85 -0.83
C GLY A 125 3.67 8.07 -1.68
N TRP A 126 3.47 8.42 -2.96
CA TRP A 126 2.44 7.79 -3.76
C TRP A 126 2.65 6.27 -4.02
N PRO A 127 3.89 5.75 -4.22
CA PRO A 127 4.08 4.31 -4.31
C PRO A 127 3.74 3.60 -3.00
N LEU A 128 4.03 4.22 -1.84
CA LEU A 128 3.68 3.68 -0.53
C LEU A 128 2.16 3.55 -0.35
N VAL A 129 1.37 4.47 -0.93
CA VAL A 129 -0.10 4.37 -0.91
C VAL A 129 -0.59 3.11 -1.62
N LEU A 130 0.02 2.74 -2.75
CA LEU A 130 -0.30 1.50 -3.46
C LEU A 130 0.06 0.26 -2.61
N LEU A 131 1.25 0.26 -2.01
CA LEU A 131 1.71 -0.82 -1.12
C LEU A 131 0.78 -0.98 0.09
N ASP A 132 0.40 0.12 0.74
CA ASP A 132 -0.53 0.12 1.88
C ASP A 132 -1.93 -0.37 1.49
N THR A 133 -2.36 -0.09 0.26
CA THR A 133 -3.61 -0.65 -0.30
C THR A 133 -3.49 -2.17 -0.42
N GLY A 134 -2.38 -2.69 -0.94
CA GLY A 134 -2.09 -4.12 -0.99
C GLY A 134 -2.08 -4.79 0.39
N HIS A 135 -1.45 -4.17 1.39
CA HIS A 135 -1.49 -4.61 2.78
C HIS A 135 -2.91 -4.63 3.35
N THR A 136 -3.74 -3.65 2.99
CA THR A 136 -5.15 -3.60 3.41
C THR A 136 -5.95 -4.76 2.81
N VAL A 137 -5.73 -5.07 1.52
CA VAL A 137 -6.32 -6.26 0.87
C VAL A 137 -5.87 -7.53 1.61
N ALA A 138 -4.56 -7.67 1.91
CA ALA A 138 -4.03 -8.83 2.62
C ALA A 138 -4.69 -9.03 3.99
N ALA A 139 -4.91 -7.96 4.74
CA ALA A 139 -5.57 -8.01 6.04
C ALA A 139 -7.05 -8.42 5.94
N LEU A 140 -7.81 -7.85 4.97
CA LEU A 140 -9.21 -8.20 4.73
C LEU A 140 -9.36 -9.67 4.31
N VAL A 141 -8.51 -10.13 3.37
CA VAL A 141 -8.48 -11.53 2.92
C VAL A 141 -8.11 -12.47 4.06
N ALA A 142 -7.09 -12.15 4.83
CA ALA A 142 -6.69 -12.97 5.98
C ALA A 142 -7.76 -13.00 7.08
N ALA A 143 -8.60 -11.96 7.19
CA ALA A 143 -9.75 -11.93 8.08
C ALA A 143 -10.95 -12.73 7.57
N GLY A 144 -10.90 -13.25 6.34
CA GLY A 144 -11.94 -14.14 5.78
C GLY A 144 -12.71 -13.56 4.58
N ALA A 145 -12.28 -12.45 4.00
CA ALA A 145 -12.90 -11.95 2.77
C ALA A 145 -12.73 -12.96 1.62
N PRO A 146 -13.81 -13.33 0.90
CA PRO A 146 -13.79 -14.45 -0.06
C PRO A 146 -13.13 -14.12 -1.39
N ALA A 147 -13.04 -12.86 -1.80
CA ALA A 147 -12.43 -12.48 -3.07
C ALA A 147 -12.02 -11.00 -3.09
N PHE A 148 -11.13 -10.65 -4.02
CA PHE A 148 -10.76 -9.26 -4.29
C PHE A 148 -10.47 -9.04 -5.78
N THR A 149 -10.47 -7.79 -6.23
CA THR A 149 -10.00 -7.38 -7.55
C THR A 149 -9.11 -6.14 -7.45
N LEU A 150 -8.03 -6.13 -8.25
CA LEU A 150 -7.07 -5.03 -8.36
C LEU A 150 -7.13 -4.35 -9.73
N ASP A 151 -7.87 -4.91 -10.68
CA ASP A 151 -7.85 -4.52 -12.09
C ASP A 151 -9.09 -3.70 -12.51
N LEU A 152 -9.99 -3.39 -11.56
CA LEU A 152 -11.17 -2.60 -11.86
C LEU A 152 -10.79 -1.14 -12.19
N ASP A 153 -11.42 -0.55 -13.21
CA ASP A 153 -11.38 0.89 -13.43
C ASP A 153 -12.05 1.61 -12.24
N GLY A 154 -11.25 2.23 -11.39
CA GLY A 154 -11.76 2.88 -10.17
C GLY A 154 -12.75 4.01 -10.42
N ARG A 155 -12.81 4.57 -11.64
CA ARG A 155 -13.74 5.65 -11.98
C ARG A 155 -15.20 5.19 -12.02
N VAL A 156 -15.44 3.92 -12.31
CA VAL A 156 -16.82 3.37 -12.41
C VAL A 156 -17.53 3.30 -11.07
N LEU A 157 -16.78 3.30 -9.96
CA LEU A 157 -17.34 3.25 -8.60
C LEU A 157 -17.49 4.62 -7.95
N LEU A 158 -16.94 5.68 -8.56
CA LEU A 158 -17.09 7.03 -8.05
C LEU A 158 -18.48 7.58 -8.43
N PRO A 159 -19.22 8.21 -7.50
CA PRO A 159 -20.46 8.86 -7.84
C PRO A 159 -20.15 10.01 -8.81
N ARG A 160 -20.90 10.06 -9.90
CA ARG A 160 -20.90 11.23 -10.77
C ARG A 160 -21.74 12.30 -10.10
N THR A 161 -21.16 13.45 -9.76
CA THR A 161 -21.93 14.63 -9.41
C THR A 161 -22.82 15.00 -10.60
N ALA A 162 -24.07 15.40 -10.34
CA ALA A 162 -25.09 15.69 -11.37
C ALA A 162 -24.69 16.77 -12.40
N THR A 163 -23.51 17.36 -12.27
CA THR A 163 -22.94 18.39 -13.15
C THR A 163 -21.93 17.88 -14.18
N GLY A 164 -21.81 16.56 -14.39
CA GLY A 164 -21.01 16.00 -15.50
C GLY A 164 -19.50 16.29 -15.50
N ARG A 165 -18.98 16.99 -14.50
CA ARG A 165 -17.54 17.21 -14.30
C ARG A 165 -17.04 16.26 -13.21
N ALA A 166 -16.09 15.41 -13.55
CA ALA A 166 -15.23 14.80 -12.54
C ALA A 166 -14.62 15.96 -11.75
N THR A 167 -14.93 16.06 -10.46
CA THR A 167 -14.28 17.04 -9.59
C THR A 167 -12.83 16.66 -9.47
N ALA A 168 -11.99 17.19 -10.38
CA ALA A 168 -10.61 17.42 -10.04
C ALA A 168 -10.64 18.24 -8.76
N VAL A 169 -9.98 17.76 -7.71
CA VAL A 169 -9.84 18.48 -6.44
C VAL A 169 -9.20 19.82 -6.75
N GLY A 170 -10.04 20.84 -6.94
CA GLY A 170 -9.63 22.22 -7.05
C GLY A 170 -9.13 22.64 -5.69
N LEU A 171 -7.83 22.83 -5.55
CA LEU A 171 -7.23 23.61 -4.47
C LEU A 171 -7.78 25.04 -4.60
N SER A 172 -8.85 25.35 -3.85
CA SER A 172 -9.35 26.70 -3.68
C SER A 172 -8.31 27.49 -2.89
N THR A 173 -7.48 28.26 -3.58
CA THR A 173 -6.75 29.37 -2.98
C THR A 173 -7.74 30.41 -2.50
N GLY A 174 -7.96 30.48 -1.18
CA GLY A 174 -8.80 31.48 -0.56
C GLY A 174 -8.31 32.90 -0.85
N ARG A 175 -8.99 33.59 -1.73
CA ARG A 175 -8.94 35.06 -1.81
C ARG A 175 -9.92 35.64 -0.82
N THR A 176 -9.41 36.26 0.23
CA THR A 176 -10.18 37.14 1.13
C THR A 176 -10.68 38.36 0.36
N ALA A 177 -11.96 38.38 0.09
CA ALA A 177 -12.66 39.62 -0.30
C ALA A 177 -13.32 40.20 0.94
N THR A 178 -12.82 41.34 1.41
CA THR A 178 -13.46 42.20 2.38
C THR A 178 -14.65 42.89 1.72
N GLY A 179 -15.86 42.46 2.04
CA GLY A 179 -17.11 43.09 1.64
C GLY A 179 -18.08 43.18 2.84
N ARG A 180 -18.23 44.39 3.34
CA ARG A 180 -19.18 44.80 4.39
C ARG A 180 -20.59 44.66 3.85
N ALA A 181 -21.45 43.84 4.43
CA ALA A 181 -22.87 43.80 4.13
C ALA A 181 -23.67 43.70 5.43
N THR A 182 -24.65 44.59 5.51
CA THR A 182 -25.63 44.89 6.54
C THR A 182 -26.57 43.71 6.85
N ALA A 183 -26.94 43.60 8.13
CA ALA A 183 -27.79 42.59 8.70
C ALA A 183 -29.23 42.66 8.22
N ALA A 184 -29.80 41.50 7.84
CA ALA A 184 -31.23 41.23 7.88
C ALA A 184 -31.42 39.89 8.62
N ARG A 185 -32.28 39.90 9.65
CA ARG A 185 -32.66 38.68 10.40
C ARG A 185 -33.59 37.84 9.53
N PRO A 186 -33.41 36.53 9.45
CA PRO A 186 -34.43 35.63 8.95
C PRO A 186 -35.13 34.86 10.07
N SER A 187 -36.40 34.61 9.82
CA SER A 187 -37.34 33.80 10.58
C SER A 187 -36.94 32.34 10.72
N THR A 188 -37.33 31.79 11.85
CA THR A 188 -37.15 30.36 12.25
C THR A 188 -38.09 29.46 11.47
N ASP A 189 -37.57 28.80 10.43
CA ASP A 189 -38.11 27.55 9.91
C ASP A 189 -36.96 26.54 9.90
N HIS A 190 -37.09 25.46 10.67
CA HIS A 190 -36.18 24.35 10.69
C HIS A 190 -36.47 23.39 9.51
N PRO A 191 -35.67 23.39 8.44
CA PRO A 191 -35.68 22.28 7.53
C PRO A 191 -34.81 21.18 8.13
N SER A 192 -35.31 19.95 8.16
CA SER A 192 -34.59 18.74 8.53
C SER A 192 -33.34 18.61 7.65
N THR A 193 -32.18 18.82 8.26
CA THR A 193 -30.88 18.78 7.58
C THR A 193 -30.39 17.34 7.48
N ASP A 194 -31.04 16.51 6.66
CA ASP A 194 -30.49 15.24 6.20
C ASP A 194 -29.66 15.48 4.92
N ARG A 195 -28.68 16.37 5.03
CA ARG A 195 -27.73 16.58 3.96
C ARG A 195 -26.74 15.40 3.96
N PRO A 196 -26.73 14.53 2.92
CA PRO A 196 -25.83 13.39 2.90
C PRO A 196 -24.39 13.87 3.02
N ALA A 197 -23.63 13.19 3.88
CA ALA A 197 -22.18 13.38 3.98
C ALA A 197 -21.56 13.15 2.61
N THR A 198 -20.66 14.03 2.18
CA THR A 198 -19.98 13.88 0.88
C THR A 198 -19.11 12.64 0.89
N GLU A 199 -19.16 11.83 -0.16
CA GLU A 199 -18.25 10.68 -0.32
C GLU A 199 -16.79 11.15 -0.28
N PRO A 200 -15.88 10.34 0.29
CA PRO A 200 -14.47 10.69 0.34
C PRO A 200 -13.90 10.83 -1.07
N GLY A 201 -13.30 11.98 -1.37
CA GLY A 201 -12.48 12.15 -2.57
C GLY A 201 -11.26 11.25 -2.49
N GLY A 202 -10.84 10.66 -3.60
CA GLY A 202 -9.65 9.81 -3.66
C GLY A 202 -9.71 8.84 -4.84
N ALA A 203 -8.59 8.15 -5.11
CA ALA A 203 -8.49 7.16 -6.17
C ALA A 203 -8.93 5.78 -5.66
N VAL A 204 -9.87 5.12 -6.34
CA VAL A 204 -10.22 3.72 -6.06
C VAL A 204 -9.16 2.81 -6.66
N LEU A 205 -8.49 2.03 -5.83
CA LEU A 205 -7.38 1.18 -6.25
C LEU A 205 -7.68 -0.32 -6.18
N ALA A 206 -8.60 -0.74 -5.30
CA ALA A 206 -8.97 -2.13 -5.14
C ALA A 206 -10.39 -2.27 -4.62
N VAL A 207 -11.01 -3.42 -4.86
CA VAL A 207 -12.29 -3.80 -4.27
C VAL A 207 -12.16 -5.18 -3.66
N VAL A 208 -12.68 -5.36 -2.46
CA VAL A 208 -12.70 -6.64 -1.74
C VAL A 208 -14.15 -7.04 -1.50
N ARG A 209 -14.52 -8.24 -1.91
CA ARG A 209 -15.83 -8.82 -1.62
C ARG A 209 -15.83 -9.30 -0.17
N LEU A 210 -16.81 -8.90 0.62
CA LEU A 210 -16.90 -9.26 2.05
C LEU A 210 -17.93 -10.36 2.34
N THR A 211 -18.86 -10.59 1.41
CA THR A 211 -19.85 -11.68 1.47
C THR A 211 -19.66 -12.62 0.30
N ARG A 212 -20.12 -13.86 0.40
CA ARG A 212 -20.02 -14.85 -0.71
C ARG A 212 -20.90 -14.47 -1.89
N ASP A 213 -22.05 -13.89 -1.61
CA ASP A 213 -23.03 -13.46 -2.60
C ASP A 213 -22.83 -12.02 -3.01
N GLY A 214 -23.35 -11.66 -4.16
CA GLY A 214 -23.43 -10.30 -4.63
C GLY A 214 -22.70 -10.03 -5.94
N THR A 215 -23.22 -9.04 -6.67
CA THR A 215 -22.66 -8.51 -7.91
C THR A 215 -22.25 -7.06 -7.72
N LEU A 216 -21.10 -6.68 -8.27
CA LEU A 216 -20.59 -5.32 -8.19
C LEU A 216 -21.19 -4.41 -9.27
N ASP A 217 -21.54 -4.97 -10.44
CA ASP A 217 -21.96 -4.22 -11.63
C ASP A 217 -23.06 -3.18 -11.38
N PRO A 218 -24.12 -3.46 -10.59
CA PRO A 218 -25.16 -2.47 -10.33
C PRO A 218 -24.66 -1.24 -9.55
N TRP A 219 -23.52 -1.34 -8.88
CA TRP A 219 -22.87 -0.23 -8.16
C TRP A 219 -22.00 0.64 -9.07
N CYS A 220 -21.65 0.09 -10.27
CA CYS A 220 -20.83 0.78 -11.25
C CYS A 220 -21.70 1.74 -12.05
N VAL A 221 -21.23 2.98 -12.20
CA VAL A 221 -21.83 3.92 -13.14
C VAL A 221 -21.30 3.56 -14.52
N PRO A 222 -22.16 3.27 -15.53
CA PRO A 222 -21.70 3.00 -16.88
C PRO A 222 -20.81 4.17 -17.33
N ALA A 223 -19.61 3.85 -17.81
CA ALA A 223 -18.83 4.83 -18.53
C ALA A 223 -19.71 5.28 -19.70
N THR A 224 -20.17 6.54 -19.69
CA THR A 224 -20.85 7.08 -20.89
C THR A 224 -19.85 6.89 -22.01
N ALA A 225 -20.23 6.12 -23.02
CA ALA A 225 -19.45 5.90 -24.20
C ALA A 225 -19.10 7.26 -24.80
N GLY A 226 -17.94 7.79 -24.44
CA GLY A 226 -17.25 8.74 -25.29
C GLY A 226 -17.05 7.99 -26.61
N ALA A 227 -17.45 8.62 -27.72
CA ALA A 227 -17.34 8.01 -29.03
C ALA A 227 -16.03 7.23 -29.16
N PRO A 228 -16.05 5.97 -29.67
CA PRO A 228 -14.84 5.20 -29.81
C PRO A 228 -13.87 5.97 -30.67
N GLY A 229 -12.75 6.38 -30.09
CA GLY A 229 -11.62 6.87 -30.86
C GLY A 229 -11.20 5.74 -31.82
N PRO A 230 -10.66 6.05 -33.01
CA PRO A 230 -10.28 5.04 -33.96
C PRO A 230 -9.36 4.01 -33.30
N ALA A 231 -9.68 2.73 -33.47
CA ALA A 231 -8.90 1.63 -32.96
C ALA A 231 -7.44 1.78 -33.43
N PRO A 232 -6.43 1.65 -32.54
CA PRO A 232 -5.04 1.63 -32.97
C PRO A 232 -4.83 0.42 -33.89
N ALA A 233 -4.15 0.67 -35.02
CA ALA A 233 -3.80 -0.38 -35.97
C ALA A 233 -3.01 -1.50 -35.25
N PRO A 234 -3.20 -2.78 -35.63
CA PRO A 234 -2.48 -3.88 -35.02
C PRO A 234 -0.98 -3.74 -35.24
N VAL A 235 -0.22 -3.71 -34.15
CA VAL A 235 1.24 -3.70 -34.17
C VAL A 235 1.70 -5.10 -34.60
N PRO A 236 2.52 -5.25 -35.67
CA PRO A 236 3.02 -6.55 -36.07
C PRO A 236 3.92 -7.15 -34.97
N PRO A 237 3.93 -8.48 -34.81
CA PRO A 237 4.76 -9.14 -33.79
C PRO A 237 6.25 -8.88 -34.07
N PRO A 238 7.07 -8.66 -33.02
CA PRO A 238 8.50 -8.48 -33.17
C PRO A 238 9.16 -9.76 -33.70
N ALA A 239 10.06 -9.60 -34.67
CA ALA A 239 10.84 -10.69 -35.23
C ALA A 239 11.70 -11.40 -34.13
N PRO A 240 11.89 -12.71 -34.21
CA PRO A 240 12.70 -13.45 -33.21
C PRO A 240 14.15 -12.98 -33.23
N VAL A 241 14.65 -12.56 -32.09
CA VAL A 241 16.05 -12.20 -31.88
C VAL A 241 16.89 -13.48 -31.79
N PRO A 242 17.95 -13.65 -32.57
CA PRO A 242 18.81 -14.85 -32.52
C PRO A 242 19.54 -14.91 -31.15
N ALA A 243 19.53 -16.11 -30.57
CA ALA A 243 20.24 -16.41 -29.32
C ALA A 243 21.77 -16.21 -29.52
N ARG A 244 22.31 -15.19 -28.85
CA ARG A 244 23.75 -14.96 -28.81
C ARG A 244 24.34 -15.75 -27.65
N ALA A 245 25.28 -16.65 -27.93
CA ALA A 245 26.04 -17.41 -26.94
C ALA A 245 26.77 -16.45 -25.99
N GLN A 246 26.55 -16.62 -24.68
CA GLN A 246 27.20 -15.83 -23.64
C GLN A 246 28.59 -16.39 -23.36
N ALA A 247 29.62 -15.54 -23.54
CA ALA A 247 30.98 -15.82 -23.05
C ALA A 247 31.03 -15.61 -21.51
N PRO A 248 31.86 -16.32 -20.76
CA PRO A 248 31.98 -16.16 -19.31
C PRO A 248 32.54 -14.77 -18.93
N VAL A 249 31.84 -14.07 -18.04
CA VAL A 249 32.25 -12.74 -17.55
C VAL A 249 33.30 -12.93 -16.46
N PRO A 250 34.48 -12.25 -16.54
CA PRO A 250 35.51 -12.30 -15.48
C PRO A 250 35.01 -11.58 -14.21
N ALA A 251 35.39 -12.13 -13.06
CA ALA A 251 35.06 -11.57 -11.75
C ALA A 251 35.62 -10.13 -11.60
N GLN A 252 34.75 -9.15 -11.43
CA GLN A 252 35.16 -7.76 -11.18
C GLN A 252 35.55 -7.57 -9.71
N ALA A 253 36.69 -6.89 -9.48
CA ALA A 253 37.15 -6.49 -8.18
C ALA A 253 36.18 -5.54 -7.46
N PRO A 254 36.16 -5.50 -6.12
CA PRO A 254 35.23 -4.66 -5.36
C PRO A 254 35.51 -3.17 -5.62
N VAL A 255 34.48 -2.43 -6.05
CA VAL A 255 34.52 -0.97 -6.20
C VAL A 255 34.46 -0.34 -4.81
N PRO A 256 35.38 0.58 -4.43
CA PRO A 256 35.36 1.25 -3.15
C PRO A 256 34.10 2.12 -3.01
N ALA A 257 33.54 2.15 -1.81
CA ALA A 257 32.36 2.97 -1.48
C ALA A 257 32.67 4.47 -1.66
N PRO A 258 31.79 5.27 -2.28
CA PRO A 258 31.99 6.70 -2.39
C PRO A 258 31.92 7.36 -1.01
N VAL A 259 32.96 8.12 -0.66
CA VAL A 259 32.99 9.00 0.50
C VAL A 259 32.09 10.20 0.20
N LEU A 260 30.98 10.32 0.92
CA LEU A 260 30.10 11.48 0.82
C LEU A 260 30.73 12.70 1.49
N ALA A 261 31.17 13.67 0.68
CA ALA A 261 31.48 15.00 1.15
C ALA A 261 30.19 15.72 1.62
N PRO A 262 30.25 16.57 2.66
CA PRO A 262 29.09 17.34 3.11
C PRO A 262 28.65 18.33 2.03
N VAL A 263 27.37 18.25 1.62
CA VAL A 263 26.78 19.21 0.68
C VAL A 263 26.49 20.51 1.43
N PRO A 264 26.91 21.69 0.93
CA PRO A 264 26.56 22.96 1.54
C PRO A 264 25.05 23.21 1.47
N VAL A 265 24.47 23.64 2.59
CA VAL A 265 23.08 24.04 2.69
C VAL A 265 22.90 25.36 1.92
N PRO A 266 22.05 25.42 0.86
CA PRO A 266 21.78 26.68 0.19
C PRO A 266 21.00 27.63 1.11
N ALA A 267 21.40 28.92 1.09
CA ALA A 267 20.68 29.97 1.79
C ALA A 267 19.23 30.07 1.32
N ARG A 268 18.33 30.37 2.25
CA ARG A 268 16.90 30.56 1.97
C ARG A 268 16.72 31.79 1.08
N ASP A 269 16.39 31.59 -0.19
CA ASP A 269 15.89 32.67 -1.02
C ASP A 269 14.44 33.02 -0.58
N SER A 270 14.21 34.30 -0.39
CA SER A 270 12.90 34.90 -0.08
C SER A 270 11.91 34.61 -1.23
N ALA A 271 10.93 33.75 -0.96
CA ALA A 271 9.94 33.34 -1.93
C ALA A 271 9.08 34.52 -2.43
N ASN A 272 9.03 34.68 -3.73
CA ASN A 272 8.12 35.60 -4.42
C ASN A 272 6.66 35.18 -4.19
N PRO A 273 5.72 36.04 -3.73
CA PRO A 273 4.36 35.66 -3.33
C PRO A 273 3.40 35.34 -4.49
N GLY A 274 3.85 34.70 -5.54
CA GLY A 274 3.04 34.31 -6.70
C GLY A 274 3.40 32.95 -7.30
N THR A 275 4.49 32.34 -6.86
CA THR A 275 4.91 31.01 -7.34
C THR A 275 4.31 29.94 -6.45
N PRO A 276 3.62 28.89 -7.00
CA PRO A 276 3.16 27.78 -6.18
C PRO A 276 4.33 27.18 -5.41
N SER A 277 4.12 26.96 -4.10
CA SER A 277 5.14 26.35 -3.26
C SER A 277 5.52 24.98 -3.84
N PRO A 278 6.79 24.57 -3.88
CA PRO A 278 7.19 23.20 -4.22
C PRO A 278 6.45 22.13 -3.40
N GLN A 279 5.79 22.54 -2.34
CA GLN A 279 4.99 21.72 -1.44
C GLN A 279 3.64 21.32 -2.03
N ASP A 280 2.97 22.23 -2.76
CA ASP A 280 1.69 21.96 -3.41
C ASP A 280 1.88 21.04 -4.63
N ASP A 281 3.06 21.04 -5.24
CA ASP A 281 3.37 20.23 -6.40
C ASP A 281 3.42 18.73 -6.10
N ASP A 282 3.99 18.29 -4.96
CA ASP A 282 4.06 16.86 -4.59
C ASP A 282 2.68 16.26 -4.33
N LEU A 283 1.79 17.00 -3.64
CA LEU A 283 0.41 16.55 -3.39
C LEU A 283 -0.40 16.50 -4.67
N ALA A 284 -0.29 17.52 -5.51
CA ALA A 284 -0.97 17.60 -6.80
C ALA A 284 -0.45 16.53 -7.77
N GLU A 285 0.86 16.29 -7.82
CA GLU A 285 1.45 15.22 -8.63
C GLU A 285 0.94 13.86 -8.18
N ALA A 286 1.01 13.55 -6.88
CA ALA A 286 0.55 12.28 -6.32
C ALA A 286 -0.94 12.04 -6.59
N ALA A 287 -1.78 13.06 -6.46
CA ALA A 287 -3.20 12.97 -6.76
C ALA A 287 -3.44 12.63 -8.24
N ARG A 288 -2.75 13.32 -9.17
CA ARG A 288 -2.83 13.05 -10.62
C ARG A 288 -2.33 11.64 -10.96
N VAL A 289 -1.20 11.22 -10.36
CA VAL A 289 -0.63 9.89 -10.56
C VAL A 289 -1.62 8.81 -10.10
N LEU A 290 -2.13 8.90 -8.88
CA LEU A 290 -3.07 7.91 -8.34
C LEU A 290 -4.39 7.89 -9.12
N ALA A 291 -4.91 9.03 -9.54
CA ALA A 291 -6.09 9.09 -10.41
C ALA A 291 -5.84 8.39 -11.76
N ARG A 292 -4.66 8.60 -12.35
CA ARG A 292 -4.28 7.93 -13.61
C ARG A 292 -4.11 6.42 -13.42
N LEU A 293 -3.51 6.00 -12.31
CA LEU A 293 -3.35 4.58 -11.96
C LEU A 293 -4.71 3.93 -11.67
N ALA A 294 -5.62 4.60 -10.97
CA ALA A 294 -6.98 4.11 -10.74
C ALA A 294 -7.75 3.89 -12.05
N ALA A 295 -7.57 4.79 -13.03
CA ALA A 295 -8.17 4.70 -14.35
C ALA A 295 -7.49 3.67 -15.28
N ALA A 296 -6.34 3.12 -14.88
CA ALA A 296 -5.59 2.14 -15.67
C ALA A 296 -5.99 0.69 -15.42
N GLY A 297 -7.03 0.45 -14.64
CA GLY A 297 -7.62 -0.89 -14.52
C GLY A 297 -8.18 -1.35 -15.87
N GLU A 298 -7.91 -2.60 -16.25
CA GLU A 298 -8.32 -3.16 -17.55
C GLU A 298 -9.82 -3.49 -17.61
N GLY A 299 -10.56 -3.16 -16.56
CA GLY A 299 -12.03 -3.14 -16.56
C GLY A 299 -12.73 -4.51 -16.54
N THR A 300 -12.00 -5.60 -16.56
CA THR A 300 -12.56 -6.95 -16.68
C THR A 300 -13.22 -7.46 -15.39
N GLY A 301 -13.02 -6.76 -14.26
CA GLY A 301 -13.63 -7.15 -12.98
C GLY A 301 -13.32 -8.60 -12.55
N SER A 302 -12.19 -9.17 -13.01
CA SER A 302 -11.81 -10.52 -12.62
C SER A 302 -11.56 -10.60 -11.11
N TRP A 303 -12.21 -11.55 -10.46
CA TRP A 303 -12.10 -11.77 -9.03
C TRP A 303 -11.01 -12.79 -8.72
N THR A 304 -10.04 -12.37 -7.91
CA THR A 304 -9.04 -13.27 -7.35
C THR A 304 -9.59 -13.92 -6.09
N MET A 305 -9.65 -15.25 -6.09
CA MET A 305 -10.05 -16.05 -4.92
C MET A 305 -8.79 -16.37 -4.09
N PRO A 306 -8.78 -16.08 -2.79
CA PRO A 306 -7.64 -16.42 -1.94
C PRO A 306 -7.43 -17.93 -1.86
N ARG A 307 -6.20 -18.39 -2.04
CA ARG A 307 -5.84 -19.80 -1.94
C ARG A 307 -5.68 -20.27 -0.48
N ALA A 308 -5.29 -19.36 0.41
CA ALA A 308 -5.06 -19.68 1.82
C ALA A 308 -6.32 -19.41 2.66
N PRO A 309 -6.59 -20.20 3.69
CA PRO A 309 -7.70 -19.97 4.63
C PRO A 309 -7.50 -18.66 5.42
N ALA A 310 -8.58 -18.25 6.11
CA ALA A 310 -8.50 -17.13 7.05
C ALA A 310 -7.48 -17.41 8.16
N ALA A 311 -6.74 -16.38 8.53
CA ALA A 311 -5.75 -16.50 9.59
C ALA A 311 -6.42 -16.53 10.98
N PRO A 312 -5.81 -17.19 11.98
CA PRO A 312 -6.27 -17.15 13.37
C PRO A 312 -6.26 -15.71 13.93
N ASP A 313 -7.17 -15.42 14.86
CA ASP A 313 -7.28 -14.12 15.51
C ASP A 313 -5.98 -13.69 16.19
N ALA A 314 -5.30 -14.62 16.85
CA ALA A 314 -4.00 -14.36 17.51
C ALA A 314 -2.95 -13.84 16.52
N VAL A 315 -2.94 -14.35 15.28
CA VAL A 315 -2.02 -13.89 14.22
C VAL A 315 -2.40 -12.50 13.71
N LEU A 316 -3.69 -12.28 13.41
CA LEU A 316 -4.18 -11.00 12.90
C LEU A 316 -4.02 -9.87 13.90
N LEU A 317 -4.45 -10.11 15.14
CA LEU A 317 -4.39 -9.12 16.24
C LEU A 317 -3.00 -9.01 16.84
N GLY A 318 -2.17 -10.06 16.75
CA GLY A 318 -0.77 -10.07 17.20
C GLY A 318 0.20 -9.42 16.23
N ARG A 319 -0.17 -9.30 14.92
CA ARG A 319 0.71 -8.70 13.93
C ARG A 319 1.09 -7.26 14.31
N ARG A 320 2.39 -7.01 14.41
CA ARG A 320 2.98 -5.67 14.62
C ARG A 320 4.16 -5.49 13.66
N SER A 321 4.46 -4.24 13.32
CA SER A 321 5.74 -3.90 12.70
C SER A 321 6.76 -3.73 13.80
N ALA A 322 7.81 -4.53 13.79
CA ALA A 322 8.85 -4.49 14.78
C ALA A 322 9.60 -3.14 14.77
N ASP A 323 10.15 -2.77 15.90
CA ASP A 323 11.05 -1.63 15.99
C ASP A 323 12.33 -1.90 15.19
N PRO A 324 12.94 -0.90 14.52
CA PRO A 324 14.23 -1.02 13.85
C PRO A 324 15.34 -1.62 14.74
N ASP A 325 15.42 -1.22 15.99
CA ASP A 325 16.45 -1.71 16.92
C ASP A 325 16.25 -3.20 17.27
N VAL A 326 15.00 -3.64 17.39
CA VAL A 326 14.69 -5.06 17.57
C VAL A 326 15.11 -5.89 16.36
N LEU A 327 14.90 -5.36 15.15
CA LEU A 327 15.32 -6.05 13.91
C LEU A 327 16.84 -6.04 13.73
N ALA A 328 17.53 -4.99 14.14
CA ALA A 328 18.99 -4.90 14.08
C ALA A 328 19.70 -5.93 14.97
N THR A 329 19.04 -6.38 16.05
CA THR A 329 19.57 -7.40 16.97
C THR A 329 18.97 -8.78 16.77
N ALA A 330 17.97 -8.91 15.90
CA ALA A 330 17.28 -10.17 15.61
C ALA A 330 18.18 -11.12 14.79
N GLY A 331 18.18 -12.40 15.19
CA GLY A 331 18.91 -13.44 14.49
C GLY A 331 18.34 -13.74 13.10
N ARG A 332 19.14 -14.42 12.26
CA ARG A 332 18.70 -14.93 10.96
C ARG A 332 17.64 -16.03 11.16
N PRO A 333 16.45 -15.94 10.50
CA PRO A 333 15.49 -17.02 10.50
C PRO A 333 16.05 -18.29 9.82
N SER A 334 15.53 -19.46 10.20
CA SER A 334 15.91 -20.73 9.56
C SER A 334 15.54 -20.72 8.07
N SER A 335 16.26 -21.54 7.28
CA SER A 335 15.96 -21.68 5.84
C SER A 335 14.53 -22.15 5.58
N ALA A 336 14.01 -23.04 6.41
CA ALA A 336 12.61 -23.49 6.33
C ALA A 336 11.62 -22.35 6.60
N ALA A 337 11.90 -21.48 7.59
CA ALA A 337 11.07 -20.30 7.84
C ALA A 337 11.11 -19.32 6.67
N LEU A 338 12.30 -19.04 6.11
CA LEU A 338 12.44 -18.16 4.95
C LEU A 338 11.73 -18.71 3.71
N ALA A 339 11.81 -20.01 3.45
CA ALA A 339 11.08 -20.65 2.36
C ALA A 339 9.57 -20.48 2.52
N ARG A 340 9.02 -20.72 3.71
CA ARG A 340 7.57 -20.50 4.00
C ARG A 340 7.14 -19.05 3.84
N LEU A 341 7.99 -18.08 4.17
CA LEU A 341 7.69 -16.66 3.97
C LEU A 341 7.66 -16.29 2.48
N LEU A 342 8.63 -16.79 1.71
CA LEU A 342 8.67 -16.60 0.25
C LEU A 342 7.48 -17.28 -0.44
N GLU A 343 7.17 -18.52 -0.06
CA GLU A 343 5.99 -19.23 -0.55
C GLU A 343 4.71 -18.45 -0.28
N ALA A 344 4.52 -17.91 0.93
CA ALA A 344 3.37 -17.10 1.28
C ALA A 344 3.27 -15.82 0.43
N ALA A 345 4.38 -15.19 0.08
CA ALA A 345 4.42 -14.01 -0.77
C ALA A 345 4.12 -14.35 -2.23
N VAL A 346 4.75 -15.39 -2.78
CA VAL A 346 4.61 -15.82 -4.18
C VAL A 346 3.22 -16.40 -4.44
N SER A 347 2.74 -17.32 -3.59
CA SER A 347 1.43 -17.96 -3.75
C SER A 347 0.26 -16.99 -3.62
N ALA A 348 0.45 -15.90 -2.87
CA ALA A 348 -0.53 -14.83 -2.77
C ALA A 348 -0.71 -14.08 -4.10
N ALA A 349 0.36 -13.92 -4.86
CA ALA A 349 0.39 -13.11 -6.07
C ALA A 349 1.29 -13.74 -7.16
N PRO A 350 0.88 -14.87 -7.77
CA PRO A 350 1.71 -15.61 -8.73
C PRO A 350 2.07 -14.80 -9.98
N ASP A 351 1.17 -13.89 -10.41
CA ASP A 351 1.41 -12.98 -11.54
C ASP A 351 1.96 -11.62 -11.11
N GLY A 352 2.41 -11.51 -9.87
CA GLY A 352 2.95 -10.29 -9.27
C GLY A 352 4.46 -10.14 -9.50
N PRO A 353 5.10 -9.26 -8.71
CA PRO A 353 6.55 -9.11 -8.71
C PRO A 353 7.24 -10.41 -8.30
N ARG A 354 8.47 -10.60 -8.77
CA ARG A 354 9.31 -11.70 -8.35
C ARG A 354 9.78 -11.50 -6.92
N TRP A 355 10.08 -12.59 -6.24
CA TRP A 355 10.52 -12.55 -4.86
C TRP A 355 11.85 -13.26 -4.67
N CYS A 356 12.71 -12.67 -3.85
CA CYS A 356 13.94 -13.27 -3.35
C CYS A 356 14.18 -12.83 -1.89
N VAL A 357 15.19 -13.38 -1.23
CA VAL A 357 15.55 -13.00 0.15
C VAL A 357 17.04 -12.75 0.27
N ALA A 358 17.39 -11.56 0.77
CA ALA A 358 18.74 -11.24 1.21
C ALA A 358 18.91 -11.72 2.65
N VAL A 359 20.01 -12.39 2.93
CA VAL A 359 20.32 -12.94 4.25
C VAL A 359 21.66 -12.42 4.76
N GLY A 360 21.74 -12.19 6.07
CA GLY A 360 22.95 -11.84 6.80
C GLY A 360 23.62 -13.06 7.46
N GLY A 361 24.52 -12.79 8.41
CA GLY A 361 25.22 -13.81 9.19
C GLY A 361 26.50 -14.33 8.52
N SER A 362 26.92 -15.57 8.86
CA SER A 362 28.20 -16.17 8.43
C SER A 362 28.28 -16.51 6.93
N ALA A 363 27.11 -16.71 6.29
CA ALA A 363 27.01 -16.96 4.85
C ALA A 363 26.02 -15.96 4.23
N PRO A 364 26.43 -14.69 4.07
CA PRO A 364 25.54 -13.66 3.54
C PRO A 364 25.35 -13.85 2.04
N GLY A 365 24.15 -13.52 1.55
CA GLY A 365 23.84 -13.64 0.12
C GLY A 365 22.41 -13.30 -0.22
N LEU A 366 22.07 -13.48 -1.48
CA LEU A 366 20.74 -13.37 -2.04
C LEU A 366 20.26 -14.77 -2.48
N LEU A 367 19.10 -15.17 -2.01
CA LEU A 367 18.51 -16.48 -2.28
C LEU A 367 17.15 -16.31 -2.94
N ARG A 368 16.73 -17.29 -3.73
CA ARG A 368 15.37 -17.41 -4.27
C ARG A 368 14.77 -18.77 -3.93
N LEU A 369 13.46 -18.86 -3.98
CA LEU A 369 12.75 -20.11 -3.81
C LEU A 369 12.60 -20.80 -5.18
N GLU A 370 13.06 -22.04 -5.29
CA GLU A 370 12.85 -22.94 -6.43
C GLU A 370 12.17 -24.22 -5.93
N GLY A 371 10.90 -24.38 -6.28
CA GLY A 371 10.07 -25.39 -5.61
C GLY A 371 9.93 -25.04 -4.12
N ASP A 372 10.40 -25.91 -3.26
CA ASP A 372 10.45 -25.76 -1.80
C ASP A 372 11.85 -25.45 -1.26
N THR A 373 12.85 -25.30 -2.13
CA THR A 373 14.26 -25.15 -1.77
C THR A 373 14.77 -23.74 -2.05
N LEU A 374 15.60 -23.22 -1.14
CA LEU A 374 16.31 -21.96 -1.34
C LEU A 374 17.60 -22.17 -2.13
N THR A 375 17.70 -21.54 -3.30
CA THR A 375 18.89 -21.54 -4.15
C THR A 375 19.59 -20.19 -4.12
N THR A 376 20.93 -20.18 -4.22
CA THR A 376 21.73 -18.96 -4.17
C THR A 376 21.70 -18.24 -5.52
N LEU A 377 21.29 -16.96 -5.52
CA LEU A 377 21.39 -16.05 -6.66
C LEU A 377 22.72 -15.30 -6.68
N ALA A 378 23.18 -14.87 -5.50
CA ALA A 378 24.44 -14.14 -5.33
C ALA A 378 24.98 -14.34 -3.91
N THR A 379 26.29 -14.24 -3.75
CA THR A 379 27.00 -14.28 -2.45
C THR A 379 27.49 -12.88 -2.08
N GLY A 380 27.70 -12.64 -0.78
CA GLY A 380 28.30 -11.41 -0.27
C GLY A 380 27.33 -10.55 0.57
N PRO A 381 27.79 -9.41 1.11
CA PRO A 381 27.09 -8.61 2.11
C PRO A 381 25.98 -7.75 1.51
N VAL A 382 24.95 -8.37 0.92
CA VAL A 382 23.84 -7.70 0.21
C VAL A 382 23.08 -6.74 1.11
N LEU A 383 22.91 -7.05 2.41
CA LEU A 383 22.13 -6.22 3.35
C LEU A 383 22.70 -4.80 3.51
N ALA A 384 24.02 -4.64 3.44
CA ALA A 384 24.65 -3.31 3.48
C ALA A 384 24.25 -2.44 2.29
N THR A 385 24.20 -3.01 1.08
CA THR A 385 23.71 -2.33 -0.13
C THR A 385 22.24 -1.97 0.00
N LEU A 386 21.41 -2.91 0.52
CA LEU A 386 19.98 -2.66 0.73
C LEU A 386 19.72 -1.53 1.73
N ALA A 387 20.54 -1.40 2.79
CA ALA A 387 20.45 -0.31 3.76
C ALA A 387 20.61 1.06 3.09
N VAL A 388 21.56 1.19 2.15
CA VAL A 388 21.72 2.40 1.35
C VAL A 388 20.53 2.65 0.45
N TRP A 389 20.10 1.64 -0.29
CA TRP A 389 18.97 1.74 -1.22
C TRP A 389 17.61 2.00 -0.53
N ALA A 390 17.47 1.56 0.71
CA ALA A 390 16.28 1.81 1.54
C ALA A 390 16.35 3.20 2.23
N ALA A 391 16.73 4.23 1.50
CA ALA A 391 16.84 5.61 2.02
C ALA A 391 17.81 5.75 3.21
N GLY A 392 18.89 4.98 3.23
CA GLY A 392 19.91 5.05 4.29
C GLY A 392 19.50 4.44 5.62
N GLN A 393 18.54 3.54 5.65
CA GLN A 393 18.08 2.86 6.88
C GLN A 393 19.13 1.84 7.37
N ARG A 394 20.08 2.31 8.17
CA ARG A 394 21.28 1.54 8.61
C ARG A 394 20.96 0.22 9.32
N TRP A 395 19.85 0.16 10.06
CA TRP A 395 19.42 -1.04 10.78
C TRP A 395 19.21 -2.26 9.86
N ILE A 396 18.92 -2.04 8.57
CA ILE A 396 18.76 -3.12 7.58
C ILE A 396 20.06 -3.91 7.39
N ALA A 397 21.21 -3.26 7.48
CA ALA A 397 22.51 -3.93 7.34
C ALA A 397 22.76 -4.98 8.44
N ALA A 398 22.12 -4.83 9.60
CA ALA A 398 22.27 -5.70 10.76
C ALA A 398 21.12 -6.68 10.96
N THR A 399 20.04 -6.60 10.16
CA THR A 399 18.88 -7.48 10.30
C THR A 399 19.18 -8.92 9.85
N GLY A 400 18.42 -9.89 10.34
CA GLY A 400 18.62 -11.32 10.01
C GLY A 400 18.39 -11.64 8.52
N ALA A 401 17.30 -11.11 7.93
CA ALA A 401 16.99 -11.27 6.52
C ALA A 401 16.02 -10.19 6.00
N VAL A 402 15.97 -9.99 4.67
CA VAL A 402 15.04 -9.08 3.98
C VAL A 402 14.47 -9.77 2.75
N LEU A 403 13.17 -10.07 2.75
CA LEU A 403 12.43 -10.49 1.57
C LEU A 403 12.25 -9.29 0.65
N LEU A 404 12.50 -9.47 -0.65
CA LEU A 404 12.47 -8.42 -1.67
C LEU A 404 11.46 -8.78 -2.76
N ALA A 405 10.47 -7.92 -2.96
CA ALA A 405 9.63 -7.92 -4.15
C ALA A 405 10.30 -7.04 -5.22
N HIS A 406 10.58 -7.58 -6.39
CA HIS A 406 11.28 -6.87 -7.44
C HIS A 406 10.68 -7.10 -8.83
N GLY A 407 10.82 -6.11 -9.71
CA GLY A 407 10.18 -6.04 -11.02
C GLY A 407 9.97 -4.59 -11.42
N CYS A 408 8.85 -4.30 -12.07
CA CYS A 408 8.40 -2.96 -12.43
C CYS A 408 9.44 -2.14 -13.19
N PRO A 409 9.70 -2.41 -14.49
CA PRO A 409 10.63 -1.67 -15.32
C PRO A 409 10.36 -0.16 -15.30
N TRP A 410 11.38 0.65 -15.64
CA TRP A 410 11.25 2.11 -15.69
C TRP A 410 10.21 2.59 -16.70
N ASP A 411 9.99 1.82 -17.78
CA ASP A 411 9.03 2.05 -18.87
C ASP A 411 7.70 1.30 -18.69
N ALA A 412 7.42 0.79 -17.47
CA ALA A 412 6.20 0.05 -17.18
C ALA A 412 4.95 0.88 -17.49
N THR A 413 3.94 0.23 -18.06
CA THR A 413 2.63 0.85 -18.27
C THR A 413 1.97 1.22 -16.94
N PRO A 414 1.05 2.21 -16.92
CA PRO A 414 0.31 2.56 -15.71
C PRO A 414 -0.37 1.36 -15.05
N ALA A 415 -0.99 0.46 -15.83
CA ALA A 415 -1.62 -0.76 -15.35
C ALA A 415 -0.59 -1.67 -14.65
N ARG A 416 0.59 -1.85 -15.23
CA ARG A 416 1.67 -2.65 -14.66
C ARG A 416 2.22 -2.03 -13.38
N VAL A 417 2.48 -0.71 -13.36
CA VAL A 417 2.93 0.00 -12.14
C VAL A 417 1.92 -0.21 -11.01
N ARG A 418 0.63 0.00 -11.28
CA ARG A 418 -0.44 -0.24 -10.30
C ARG A 418 -0.42 -1.68 -9.79
N ARG A 419 -0.49 -2.65 -10.71
CA ARG A 419 -0.58 -4.08 -10.39
C ARG A 419 0.61 -4.54 -9.56
N GLU A 420 1.84 -4.26 -9.97
CA GLU A 420 3.03 -4.74 -9.29
C GLU A 420 3.17 -4.16 -7.87
N HIS A 421 2.84 -2.88 -7.65
CA HIS A 421 2.88 -2.31 -6.30
C HIS A 421 1.76 -2.86 -5.41
N LEU A 422 0.53 -2.98 -5.91
CA LEU A 422 -0.58 -3.56 -5.14
C LEU A 422 -0.29 -5.01 -4.75
N LEU A 423 0.20 -5.82 -5.69
CA LEU A 423 0.55 -7.23 -5.46
C LEU A 423 1.81 -7.36 -4.57
N ALA A 424 2.78 -6.45 -4.65
CA ALA A 424 3.92 -6.41 -3.73
C ALA A 424 3.46 -6.17 -2.28
N GLY A 425 2.56 -5.20 -2.07
CA GLY A 425 1.97 -4.94 -0.76
C GLY A 425 1.14 -6.12 -0.25
N TYR A 426 0.35 -6.76 -1.13
CA TYR A 426 -0.45 -7.94 -0.79
C TYR A 426 0.44 -9.13 -0.40
N GLY A 427 1.46 -9.46 -1.19
CA GLY A 427 2.41 -10.54 -0.91
C GLY A 427 3.19 -10.30 0.38
N ALA A 428 3.72 -9.07 0.58
CA ALA A 428 4.42 -8.70 1.82
C ALA A 428 3.50 -8.79 3.04
N GLY A 429 2.22 -8.40 2.91
CA GLY A 429 1.23 -8.53 3.97
C GLY A 429 0.98 -9.99 4.35
N ARG A 430 0.89 -10.89 3.36
CA ARG A 430 0.76 -12.35 3.59
C ARG A 430 1.99 -12.92 4.25
N ALA A 431 3.19 -12.58 3.77
CA ALA A 431 4.45 -13.00 4.39
C ALA A 431 4.59 -12.48 5.83
N GLN A 432 4.15 -11.24 6.12
CA GLN A 432 4.18 -10.68 7.46
C GLN A 432 3.26 -11.42 8.44
N LEU A 433 2.07 -11.84 8.00
CA LEU A 433 1.18 -12.67 8.81
C LEU A 433 1.78 -14.06 9.06
N THR A 434 2.43 -14.64 8.06
CA THR A 434 3.18 -15.91 8.20
C THR A 434 4.35 -15.74 9.18
N ALA A 435 5.10 -14.62 9.12
CA ALA A 435 6.16 -14.32 10.08
C ALA A 435 5.60 -14.25 11.52
N THR A 436 4.46 -13.58 11.70
CA THR A 436 3.77 -13.52 13.01
C THR A 436 3.37 -14.92 13.50
N ALA A 437 2.82 -15.77 12.62
CA ALA A 437 2.45 -17.14 12.96
C ALA A 437 3.66 -18.03 13.33
N LEU A 438 4.84 -17.70 12.81
CA LEU A 438 6.12 -18.37 13.11
C LEU A 438 6.85 -17.77 14.32
N GLY A 439 6.27 -16.77 15.01
CA GLY A 439 6.93 -16.09 16.12
C GLY A 439 8.11 -15.20 15.73
N LEU A 440 8.21 -14.84 14.44
CA LEU A 440 9.27 -13.95 13.94
C LEU A 440 8.86 -12.49 14.09
N VAL A 441 9.85 -11.64 14.32
CA VAL A 441 9.68 -10.18 14.23
C VAL A 441 9.82 -9.74 12.77
N SER A 442 9.00 -8.76 12.35
CA SER A 442 9.02 -8.32 10.96
C SER A 442 8.57 -6.88 10.78
N ARG A 443 9.07 -6.21 9.74
CA ARG A 443 8.72 -4.85 9.37
C ARG A 443 8.72 -4.66 7.86
N PRO A 444 7.64 -4.18 7.23
CA PRO A 444 7.64 -3.76 5.84
C PRO A 444 8.60 -2.59 5.63
N VAL A 445 9.35 -2.63 4.53
CA VAL A 445 10.31 -1.60 4.12
C VAL A 445 9.91 -1.08 2.76
N GLY A 446 9.57 0.20 2.68
CA GLY A 446 9.28 0.90 1.44
C GLY A 446 10.27 2.03 1.18
N SER A 447 10.02 2.81 0.10
CA SER A 447 10.86 3.95 -0.27
C SER A 447 12.27 3.57 -0.74
N TRP A 448 12.32 2.69 -1.74
CA TRP A 448 13.55 2.21 -2.37
C TRP A 448 14.09 3.21 -3.38
N GLN A 449 15.39 3.52 -3.28
CA GLN A 449 16.08 4.54 -4.10
C GLN A 449 17.21 3.88 -4.89
N GLN A 450 17.25 4.15 -6.20
CA GLN A 450 18.25 3.59 -7.11
C GLN A 450 18.46 2.06 -6.97
N ALA A 451 17.42 1.37 -6.55
CA ALA A 451 17.45 -0.03 -6.16
C ALA A 451 17.17 -0.95 -7.37
N ASP A 452 18.00 -0.83 -8.40
CA ASP A 452 17.96 -1.69 -9.59
C ASP A 452 18.68 -3.03 -9.29
N LEU A 453 17.93 -3.95 -8.72
CA LEU A 453 18.42 -5.28 -8.36
C LEU A 453 18.88 -6.07 -9.58
N GLY A 454 18.14 -5.97 -10.70
CA GLY A 454 18.49 -6.68 -11.92
C GLY A 454 19.81 -6.25 -12.49
N ALA A 455 20.09 -4.96 -12.57
CA ALA A 455 21.38 -4.44 -13.01
C ALA A 455 22.52 -4.90 -12.08
N ARG A 456 22.27 -4.95 -10.77
CA ARG A 456 23.27 -5.44 -9.80
C ARG A 456 23.57 -6.94 -9.96
N LEU A 457 22.62 -7.70 -10.47
CA LEU A 457 22.77 -9.13 -10.80
C LEU A 457 23.27 -9.37 -12.24
N GLY A 458 23.73 -8.33 -12.96
CA GLY A 458 24.24 -8.42 -14.33
C GLY A 458 23.17 -8.39 -15.43
N GLY A 459 21.93 -8.16 -15.08
CA GLY A 459 20.84 -7.98 -16.04
C GLY A 459 20.80 -6.58 -16.67
N PRO A 460 19.91 -6.36 -17.67
CA PRO A 460 19.77 -5.04 -18.29
C PRO A 460 19.32 -3.97 -17.28
N PRO A 461 19.96 -2.79 -17.26
CA PRO A 461 19.58 -1.69 -16.37
C PRO A 461 18.13 -1.24 -16.53
N GLY A 462 17.51 -0.82 -15.44
CA GLY A 462 16.18 -0.24 -15.42
C GLY A 462 15.02 -1.24 -15.57
N ARG A 463 15.30 -2.53 -15.59
CA ARG A 463 14.29 -3.57 -15.86
C ARG A 463 13.75 -4.24 -14.61
N ASP A 464 14.49 -4.19 -13.50
CA ASP A 464 14.18 -5.05 -12.35
C ASP A 464 14.46 -4.35 -11.00
N TRP A 465 13.60 -3.41 -10.69
CA TRP A 465 13.69 -2.60 -9.48
C TRP A 465 13.06 -3.27 -8.27
N ILE A 466 13.63 -3.03 -7.08
CA ILE A 466 12.95 -3.36 -5.83
C ILE A 466 11.72 -2.46 -5.70
N VAL A 467 10.55 -3.10 -5.55
CA VAL A 467 9.25 -2.43 -5.40
C VAL A 467 8.87 -2.34 -3.92
N HIS A 468 9.10 -3.41 -3.16
CA HIS A 468 8.77 -3.51 -1.74
C HIS A 468 9.67 -4.52 -1.05
N ALA A 469 9.71 -4.48 0.28
CA ALA A 469 10.39 -5.52 1.04
C ALA A 469 9.76 -5.74 2.43
N LEU A 470 10.15 -6.88 3.03
CA LEU A 470 9.81 -7.25 4.39
C LEU A 470 11.10 -7.68 5.12
N ALA A 471 11.58 -6.85 6.04
CA ALA A 471 12.65 -7.25 6.95
C ALA A 471 12.10 -8.23 8.00
N VAL A 472 12.86 -9.28 8.30
CA VAL A 472 12.46 -10.36 9.22
C VAL A 472 13.64 -10.81 10.06
N GLY A 473 13.35 -11.27 11.28
CA GLY A 473 14.35 -11.82 12.17
C GLY A 473 13.76 -12.74 13.23
N THR A 474 14.59 -13.62 13.77
CA THR A 474 14.25 -14.38 14.96
C THR A 474 14.52 -13.49 16.17
N PRO A 475 13.52 -13.21 17.04
CA PRO A 475 13.75 -12.39 18.23
C PRO A 475 14.81 -13.02 19.12
N ALA A 476 15.65 -12.20 19.75
CA ALA A 476 16.54 -12.68 20.80
C ALA A 476 15.72 -13.36 21.90
N ALA A 477 16.22 -14.46 22.45
CA ALA A 477 15.57 -15.12 23.59
C ALA A 477 15.48 -14.08 24.72
N SER A 478 14.25 -13.77 25.16
CA SER A 478 14.07 -12.90 26.32
C SER A 478 14.56 -13.66 27.57
N GLU A 479 15.55 -13.12 28.27
CA GLU A 479 16.03 -13.69 29.55
C GLU A 479 14.93 -13.73 30.64
N ASP A 480 13.80 -13.06 30.42
CA ASP A 480 12.65 -13.01 31.35
C ASP A 480 11.81 -14.30 31.41
N GLY A 481 12.05 -15.30 30.52
CA GLY A 481 11.29 -16.56 30.53
C GLY A 481 11.54 -17.45 31.76
N THR A 482 12.69 -17.33 32.40
CA THR A 482 13.07 -18.11 33.59
C THR A 482 12.60 -17.50 34.89
N ALA A 483 12.43 -16.19 34.98
CA ALA A 483 12.01 -15.52 36.23
C ALA A 483 10.50 -15.67 36.51
N ARG A 484 9.67 -15.87 35.47
CA ARG A 484 8.21 -15.97 35.62
C ARG A 484 7.75 -17.36 36.07
N THR A 485 8.49 -18.41 35.71
CA THR A 485 8.19 -19.79 36.16
C THR A 485 8.64 -20.01 37.64
N ALA A 486 9.72 -19.34 38.09
CA ALA A 486 10.21 -19.44 39.43
C ALA A 486 9.32 -18.73 40.47
N ARG A 487 8.63 -17.65 40.12
CA ARG A 487 7.72 -16.93 41.03
C ARG A 487 6.40 -17.66 41.26
N THR A 488 5.89 -18.41 40.30
CA THR A 488 4.61 -19.14 40.46
C THR A 488 4.78 -20.39 41.33
N THR A 489 5.99 -20.93 41.45
CA THR A 489 6.25 -22.10 42.31
C THR A 489 6.52 -21.74 43.76
N GLN A 490 6.86 -20.49 44.07
CA GLN A 490 7.16 -20.05 45.44
C GLN A 490 5.93 -19.53 46.18
N GLU A 491 4.86 -19.13 45.48
CA GLU A 491 3.61 -18.68 46.12
C GLU A 491 2.63 -19.81 46.44
N THR A 492 2.86 -21.04 45.97
CA THR A 492 1.99 -22.20 46.26
C THR A 492 2.46 -23.00 47.48
N ASN A 493 3.59 -22.65 48.09
CA ASN A 493 4.13 -23.40 49.23
C ASN A 493 4.04 -22.67 50.60
N THR A 494 3.23 -21.61 50.68
CA THR A 494 2.99 -20.84 51.92
C THR A 494 1.50 -20.50 52.07
N ARG A 495 0.67 -21.53 52.10
CA ARG A 495 -0.69 -21.49 52.69
C ARG A 495 -1.06 -22.86 53.20
#